data_7b27f4818563c4ab9802c9c435340a85
#
_entry.id   7b27f4818563c4ab9802c9c435340a85
#
_cell.length_a   1.000
_cell.length_b   1.000
_cell.length_c   1.000
_cell.angle_alpha   90.00
_cell.angle_beta   90.00
_cell.angle_gamma   90.00
#
_symmetry.space_group_name_H-M   'P 1'
#
loop_
_entity.id
_entity.type
_entity.pdbx_description
1 polymer ?
#
loop_
_entity_poly.entity_id
_entity_poly.type
_entity_poly.pdbx_seq_one_letter_code
_entity_poly.pdbx_strand_id
1 'polypeptide(L)'
;MAKVGYILKADHYDGFNDDIKWMEQYGCCRIVQESSDLEKLRPQWKQLMDCLERGDELVISKFSNALRGSRELAFFLEFCRVKVIRVISINDRIDSKGVLFPETTVLDVLNIFGALPEEAAALRKASAHVEKLKTVVNT
;
A
#
# COMPACT_ATOMS: atom_id res chain seq x y z
N MET A 1 -2.46 -17.84 10.98
CA MET A 1 -2.17 -16.94 9.84
C MET A 1 -3.18 -15.80 9.84
N ALA A 2 -2.72 -14.61 10.09
CA ALA A 2 -3.58 -13.44 10.13
C ALA A 2 -3.72 -12.80 8.74
N LYS A 3 -4.89 -12.22 8.48
CA LYS A 3 -5.14 -11.40 7.31
C LYS A 3 -5.20 -9.95 7.79
N VAL A 4 -4.27 -9.12 7.34
CA VAL A 4 -4.13 -7.73 7.77
C VAL A 4 -4.16 -6.81 6.57
N GLY A 5 -4.92 -5.72 6.68
CA GLY A 5 -4.93 -4.67 5.67
C GLY A 5 -4.11 -3.47 6.09
N TYR A 6 -3.55 -2.76 5.13
CA TYR A 6 -2.87 -1.48 5.34
C TYR A 6 -3.26 -0.50 4.25
N ILE A 7 -3.58 0.72 4.63
CA ILE A 7 -3.86 1.80 3.70
C ILE A 7 -3.42 3.14 4.26
N LEU A 8 -2.72 3.93 3.44
CA LEU A 8 -2.43 5.32 3.74
C LEU A 8 -3.60 6.15 3.24
N LYS A 9 -4.25 6.88 4.15
CA LYS A 9 -5.36 7.77 3.81
C LYS A 9 -4.81 9.05 3.19
N ALA A 10 -4.97 9.19 1.89
CA ALA A 10 -4.54 10.37 1.14
C ALA A 10 -5.77 11.20 0.76
N ASP A 11 -5.70 12.53 0.96
CA ASP A 11 -6.82 13.44 0.69
C ASP A 11 -7.27 13.45 -0.77
N HIS A 12 -6.35 13.09 -1.69
CA HIS A 12 -6.61 13.07 -3.13
C HIS A 12 -7.02 11.69 -3.65
N TYR A 13 -7.24 10.71 -2.78
CA TYR A 13 -7.60 9.36 -3.18
C TYR A 13 -9.06 9.04 -2.84
N ASP A 14 -9.88 8.85 -3.87
CA ASP A 14 -11.32 8.63 -3.73
C ASP A 14 -11.70 7.17 -3.42
N GLY A 15 -10.80 6.23 -3.65
CA GLY A 15 -11.05 4.80 -3.48
C GLY A 15 -10.90 4.26 -2.06
N PHE A 16 -10.63 5.12 -1.07
CA PHE A 16 -10.34 4.70 0.30
C PHE A 16 -11.44 3.82 0.90
N ASN A 17 -12.68 4.27 0.83
CA ASN A 17 -13.82 3.54 1.41
C ASN A 17 -14.05 2.20 0.71
N ASP A 18 -13.91 2.16 -0.60
CA ASP A 18 -14.06 0.93 -1.38
C ASP A 18 -12.97 -0.09 -1.03
N ASP A 19 -11.75 0.37 -0.83
CA ASP A 19 -10.64 -0.49 -0.43
C ASP A 19 -10.85 -1.06 0.97
N ILE A 20 -11.33 -0.23 1.91
CA ILE A 20 -11.66 -0.70 3.26
C ILE A 20 -12.73 -1.79 3.21
N LYS A 21 -13.78 -1.59 2.41
CA LYS A 21 -14.83 -2.60 2.23
C LYS A 21 -14.27 -3.89 1.66
N TRP A 22 -13.39 -3.78 0.67
CA TRP A 22 -12.75 -4.94 0.06
C TRP A 22 -11.97 -5.75 1.11
N MET A 23 -11.21 -5.05 1.93
CA MET A 23 -10.42 -5.67 3.01
C MET A 23 -11.32 -6.37 4.03
N GLU A 24 -12.43 -5.72 4.41
CA GLU A 24 -13.41 -6.31 5.34
C GLU A 24 -14.04 -7.57 4.75
N GLN A 25 -14.44 -7.54 3.50
CA GLN A 25 -15.04 -8.69 2.81
C GLN A 25 -14.05 -9.82 2.63
N TYR A 26 -12.77 -9.51 2.43
CA TYR A 26 -11.72 -10.52 2.33
C TYR A 26 -11.47 -11.24 3.67
N GLY A 27 -11.89 -10.63 4.76
CA GLY A 27 -11.75 -11.18 6.09
C GLY A 27 -10.53 -10.69 6.86
N CYS A 28 -10.05 -9.48 6.57
CA CYS A 28 -8.98 -8.88 7.35
C CYS A 28 -9.43 -8.70 8.80
N CYS A 29 -8.69 -9.31 9.74
CA CYS A 29 -8.99 -9.20 11.16
C CYS A 29 -8.58 -7.83 11.72
N ARG A 30 -7.74 -7.12 11.00
CA ARG A 30 -7.23 -5.81 11.38
C ARG A 30 -6.94 -5.02 10.12
N ILE A 31 -7.35 -3.75 10.10
CA ILE A 31 -7.06 -2.83 9.00
C ILE A 31 -6.31 -1.64 9.58
N VAL A 32 -5.05 -1.50 9.21
CA VAL A 32 -4.17 -0.44 9.69
C VAL A 32 -4.32 0.77 8.77
N GLN A 33 -4.76 1.88 9.33
CA GLN A 33 -4.95 3.12 8.58
C GLN A 33 -3.89 4.13 9.02
N GLU A 34 -3.13 4.62 8.04
CA GLU A 34 -2.10 5.63 8.26
C GLU A 34 -2.63 7.00 7.87
N SER A 35 -2.43 8.00 8.70
CA SER A 35 -2.81 9.38 8.38
C SER A 35 -1.88 9.96 7.32
N SER A 36 -2.42 10.74 6.38
CA SER A 36 -1.63 11.44 5.37
C SER A 36 -0.64 12.44 5.99
N ASP A 37 -0.93 12.94 7.18
CA ASP A 37 -0.05 13.84 7.92
C ASP A 37 1.25 13.16 8.36
N LEU A 38 1.25 11.83 8.43
CA LEU A 38 2.39 11.02 8.87
C LEU A 38 3.07 10.30 7.70
N GLU A 39 2.89 10.80 6.47
CA GLU A 39 3.41 10.15 5.26
C GLU A 39 4.91 9.89 5.30
N LYS A 40 5.71 10.81 5.84
CA LYS A 40 7.16 10.65 5.90
C LYS A 40 7.60 9.64 6.95
N LEU A 41 6.94 9.65 8.10
CA LEU A 41 7.32 8.80 9.24
C LEU A 41 6.69 7.42 9.17
N ARG A 42 5.44 7.35 8.75
CA ARG A 42 4.63 6.13 8.63
C ARG A 42 4.82 5.16 9.79
N PRO A 43 4.52 5.62 11.03
CA PRO A 43 4.75 4.77 12.21
C PRO A 43 3.90 3.50 12.20
N GLN A 44 2.69 3.55 11.64
CA GLN A 44 1.82 2.38 11.58
C GLN A 44 2.37 1.31 10.61
N TRP A 45 2.93 1.74 9.47
CA TRP A 45 3.59 0.85 8.53
C TRP A 45 4.79 0.15 9.18
N LYS A 46 5.63 0.92 9.86
CA LYS A 46 6.81 0.38 10.54
C LYS A 46 6.44 -0.63 11.61
N GLN A 47 5.41 -0.30 12.41
CA GLN A 47 4.92 -1.20 13.44
C GLN A 47 4.36 -2.48 12.83
N LEU A 48 3.63 -2.36 11.71
CA LEU A 48 3.09 -3.50 11.00
C LEU A 48 4.20 -4.43 10.50
N MET A 49 5.26 -3.87 9.91
CA MET A 49 6.40 -4.67 9.44
C MET A 49 7.06 -5.44 10.60
N ASP A 50 7.08 -4.86 11.80
CA ASP A 50 7.62 -5.53 12.99
C ASP A 50 6.69 -6.61 13.54
N CYS A 51 5.39 -6.50 13.31
CA CYS A 51 4.37 -7.39 13.87
C CYS A 51 3.97 -8.55 12.97
N LEU A 52 4.17 -8.45 11.66
CA LEU A 52 3.78 -9.52 10.73
C LEU A 52 4.59 -10.78 10.99
N GLU A 53 3.88 -11.89 11.07
CA GLU A 53 4.47 -13.21 11.32
C GLU A 53 4.53 -14.04 10.03
N ARG A 54 5.36 -15.07 10.06
CA ARG A 54 5.52 -15.98 8.93
C ARG A 54 4.17 -16.56 8.52
N GLY A 55 3.87 -16.44 7.23
CA GLY A 55 2.64 -16.98 6.64
C GLY A 55 1.42 -16.08 6.73
N ASP A 56 1.55 -14.88 7.30
CA ASP A 56 0.46 -13.91 7.32
C ASP A 56 0.14 -13.41 5.91
N GLU A 57 -1.06 -12.84 5.75
CA GLU A 57 -1.49 -12.23 4.50
C GLU A 57 -1.62 -10.72 4.70
N LEU A 58 -1.01 -9.95 3.80
CA LEU A 58 -1.07 -8.49 3.82
C LEU A 58 -1.82 -8.00 2.59
N VAL A 59 -2.89 -7.21 2.83
CA VAL A 59 -3.66 -6.58 1.76
C VAL A 59 -3.35 -5.09 1.75
N ILE A 60 -2.94 -4.59 0.59
CA ILE A 60 -2.66 -3.16 0.39
C ILE A 60 -3.54 -2.61 -0.72
N SER A 61 -3.77 -1.29 -0.72
CA SER A 61 -4.55 -0.62 -1.75
C SER A 61 -3.84 -0.65 -3.10
N LYS A 62 -2.60 -0.16 -3.13
CA LYS A 62 -1.67 -0.15 -4.27
C LYS A 62 -0.26 -0.19 -3.73
N PHE A 63 0.68 -0.68 -4.52
CA PHE A 63 2.09 -0.61 -4.15
C PHE A 63 2.53 0.85 -3.96
N SER A 64 2.06 1.78 -4.80
CA SER A 64 2.38 3.20 -4.68
C SER A 64 1.75 3.87 -3.44
N ASN A 65 0.69 3.30 -2.88
CA ASN A 65 0.12 3.77 -1.62
C ASN A 65 0.97 3.34 -0.42
N ALA A 66 1.47 2.12 -0.43
CA ALA A 66 2.24 1.55 0.68
C ALA A 66 3.73 1.86 0.62
N LEU A 67 4.31 2.01 -0.57
CA LEU A 67 5.75 2.14 -0.79
C LEU A 67 6.08 3.45 -1.50
N ARG A 68 7.28 3.98 -1.25
CA ARG A 68 7.70 5.30 -1.73
C ARG A 68 8.83 5.29 -2.76
N GLY A 69 9.17 4.14 -3.30
CA GLY A 69 10.17 4.05 -4.34
C GLY A 69 10.80 2.69 -4.46
N SER A 70 11.79 2.58 -5.34
CA SER A 70 12.44 1.32 -5.68
C SER A 70 13.14 0.66 -4.49
N ARG A 71 13.72 1.46 -3.61
CA ARG A 71 14.44 0.95 -2.44
C ARG A 71 13.49 0.29 -1.46
N GLU A 72 12.37 0.95 -1.14
CA GLU A 72 11.36 0.37 -0.27
C GLU A 72 10.71 -0.86 -0.90
N LEU A 73 10.49 -0.83 -2.20
CA LEU A 73 9.97 -1.99 -2.93
C LEU A 73 10.89 -3.20 -2.77
N ALA A 74 12.19 -3.01 -2.97
CA ALA A 74 13.17 -4.09 -2.85
C ALA A 74 13.17 -4.68 -1.43
N PHE A 75 13.18 -3.83 -0.41
CA PHE A 75 13.12 -4.27 0.99
C PHE A 75 11.82 -5.02 1.29
N PHE A 76 10.72 -4.52 0.78
CA PHE A 76 9.40 -5.14 1.01
C PHE A 76 9.31 -6.50 0.36
N LEU A 77 9.77 -6.64 -0.88
CA LEU A 77 9.76 -7.92 -1.59
C LEU A 77 10.63 -8.95 -0.87
N GLU A 78 11.81 -8.55 -0.42
CA GLU A 78 12.69 -9.42 0.35
C GLU A 78 12.04 -9.84 1.67
N PHE A 79 11.45 -8.89 2.39
CA PHE A 79 10.72 -9.15 3.63
C PHE A 79 9.63 -10.20 3.40
N CYS A 80 8.80 -10.02 2.38
CA CYS A 80 7.71 -10.93 2.07
C CYS A 80 8.21 -12.31 1.67
N ARG A 81 9.31 -12.37 0.94
CA ARG A 81 9.93 -13.65 0.55
C ARG A 81 10.43 -14.42 1.77
N VAL A 82 11.16 -13.75 2.66
CA VAL A 82 11.77 -14.38 3.84
C VAL A 82 10.71 -14.84 4.83
N LYS A 83 9.70 -14.03 5.09
CA LYS A 83 8.61 -14.36 6.01
C LYS A 83 7.46 -15.12 5.36
N VAL A 84 7.53 -15.38 4.07
CA VAL A 84 6.47 -16.08 3.33
C VAL A 84 5.12 -15.36 3.49
N ILE A 85 5.13 -14.04 3.35
CA ILE A 85 3.92 -13.22 3.42
C ILE A 85 3.22 -13.23 2.07
N ARG A 86 1.92 -13.53 2.07
CA ARG A 86 1.09 -13.36 0.88
C ARG A 86 0.75 -11.88 0.75
N VAL A 87 1.04 -11.29 -0.40
CA VAL A 87 0.72 -9.89 -0.69
C VAL A 87 -0.41 -9.81 -1.69
N ILE A 88 -1.44 -9.05 -1.34
CA ILE A 88 -2.57 -8.77 -2.23
C ILE A 88 -2.64 -7.25 -2.38
N SER A 89 -2.51 -6.78 -3.62
CA SER A 89 -2.69 -5.36 -3.96
C SER A 89 -3.97 -5.21 -4.76
N ILE A 90 -4.96 -4.55 -4.17
CA ILE A 90 -6.33 -4.50 -4.70
C ILE A 90 -6.35 -3.84 -6.07
N ASN A 91 -5.84 -2.62 -6.17
CA ASN A 91 -5.96 -1.80 -7.38
C ASN A 91 -4.90 -2.11 -8.43
N ASP A 92 -3.80 -2.74 -8.05
CA ASP A 92 -2.82 -3.27 -8.99
C ASP A 92 -3.21 -4.65 -9.53
N ARG A 93 -4.20 -5.28 -8.90
CA ARG A 93 -4.68 -6.62 -9.23
C ARG A 93 -3.56 -7.65 -9.15
N ILE A 94 -2.81 -7.60 -8.07
CA ILE A 94 -1.71 -8.52 -7.79
C ILE A 94 -2.03 -9.34 -6.54
N ASP A 95 -1.86 -10.65 -6.68
CA ASP A 95 -1.90 -11.61 -5.58
C ASP A 95 -0.66 -12.49 -5.71
N SER A 96 0.22 -12.47 -4.72
CA SER A 96 1.47 -13.23 -4.81
C SER A 96 1.25 -14.75 -4.89
N LYS A 97 0.07 -15.24 -4.52
CA LYS A 97 -0.30 -16.64 -4.75
C LYS A 97 -0.91 -16.90 -6.13
N GLY A 98 -1.23 -15.85 -6.88
CA GLY A 98 -1.80 -15.98 -8.23
C GLY A 98 -3.22 -16.50 -8.27
N VAL A 99 -3.97 -16.41 -7.19
CA VAL A 99 -5.33 -16.98 -7.10
C VAL A 99 -6.42 -15.98 -7.42
N LEU A 100 -6.36 -14.78 -6.82
CA LEU A 100 -7.44 -13.79 -6.90
C LEU A 100 -7.52 -13.07 -8.25
N PHE A 101 -6.39 -12.88 -8.90
CA PHE A 101 -6.32 -12.11 -10.17
C PHE A 101 -5.60 -12.93 -11.23
N PRO A 102 -6.20 -14.04 -11.72
CA PRO A 102 -5.51 -14.92 -12.66
C PRO A 102 -5.23 -14.30 -14.03
N GLU A 103 -5.93 -13.21 -14.38
CA GLU A 103 -5.72 -12.47 -15.63
C GLU A 103 -4.48 -11.58 -15.61
N THR A 104 -3.90 -11.31 -14.44
CA THR A 104 -2.71 -10.45 -14.32
C THR A 104 -1.47 -11.19 -14.81
N THR A 105 -0.79 -10.59 -15.80
CA THR A 105 0.39 -11.19 -16.43
C THR A 105 1.68 -10.71 -15.77
N VAL A 106 2.78 -11.40 -16.08
CA VAL A 106 4.12 -10.97 -15.65
C VAL A 106 4.45 -9.58 -16.20
N LEU A 107 4.03 -9.28 -17.43
CA LEU A 107 4.22 -7.96 -18.01
C LEU A 107 3.49 -6.88 -17.21
N ASP A 108 2.26 -7.15 -16.78
CA ASP A 108 1.52 -6.23 -15.92
C ASP A 108 2.29 -5.93 -14.63
N VAL A 109 2.83 -6.95 -13.99
CA VAL A 109 3.62 -6.81 -12.76
C VAL A 109 4.87 -5.99 -12.99
N LEU A 110 5.60 -6.26 -14.07
CA LEU A 110 6.80 -5.50 -14.43
C LEU A 110 6.47 -4.02 -14.66
N ASN A 111 5.37 -3.73 -15.35
CA ASN A 111 4.93 -2.36 -15.58
C ASN A 111 4.57 -1.64 -14.29
N ILE A 112 3.86 -2.31 -13.38
CA ILE A 112 3.47 -1.75 -12.08
C ILE A 112 4.71 -1.42 -11.26
N PHE A 113 5.65 -2.34 -11.14
CA PHE A 113 6.87 -2.12 -10.36
C PHE A 113 7.79 -1.09 -11.02
N GLY A 114 7.88 -1.10 -12.34
CA GLY A 114 8.69 -0.13 -13.08
C GLY A 114 8.16 1.30 -12.98
N ALA A 115 6.84 1.47 -12.88
CA ALA A 115 6.20 2.77 -12.76
C ALA A 115 6.15 3.28 -11.32
N LEU A 116 6.44 2.44 -10.32
CA LEU A 116 6.29 2.79 -8.91
C LEU A 116 7.03 4.07 -8.50
N PRO A 117 8.30 4.31 -8.89
CA PRO A 117 8.99 5.55 -8.49
C PRO A 117 8.29 6.81 -8.98
N GLU A 118 7.77 6.79 -10.20
CA GLU A 118 7.06 7.94 -10.77
C GLU A 118 5.72 8.16 -10.09
N GLU A 119 4.96 7.10 -9.84
CA GLU A 119 3.68 7.18 -9.16
C GLU A 119 3.85 7.69 -7.72
N ALA A 120 4.84 7.18 -7.00
CA ALA A 120 5.13 7.62 -5.63
C ALA A 120 5.54 9.09 -5.59
N ALA A 121 6.34 9.55 -6.55
CA ALA A 121 6.74 10.94 -6.67
C ALA A 121 5.54 11.84 -6.96
N ALA A 122 4.63 11.43 -7.85
CA ALA A 122 3.42 12.17 -8.18
C ALA A 122 2.50 12.30 -6.96
N LEU A 123 2.34 11.24 -6.19
CA LEU A 123 1.52 11.25 -4.96
C LEU A 123 2.12 12.20 -3.91
N ARG A 124 3.43 12.21 -3.73
CA ARG A 124 4.09 13.14 -2.81
C ARG A 124 3.91 14.59 -3.23
N LYS A 125 4.01 14.89 -4.53
CA LYS A 125 3.79 16.23 -5.07
C LYS A 125 2.34 16.68 -4.85
N ALA A 126 1.36 15.82 -5.07
CA ALA A 126 -0.04 16.13 -4.84
C ALA A 126 -0.31 16.43 -3.37
N SER A 127 0.22 15.63 -2.44
CA SER A 127 0.09 15.84 -1.01
C SER A 127 0.73 17.17 -0.57
N ALA A 128 1.92 17.48 -1.07
CA ALA A 128 2.61 18.74 -0.77
C ALA A 128 1.82 19.94 -1.28
N HIS A 129 1.20 19.83 -2.47
CA HIS A 129 0.38 20.90 -3.04
C HIS A 129 -0.86 21.16 -2.18
N VAL A 130 -1.55 20.11 -1.74
CA VAL A 130 -2.71 20.22 -0.85
C VAL A 130 -2.33 20.88 0.47
N GLU A 131 -1.20 20.51 1.07
CA GLU A 131 -0.70 21.14 2.29
C GLU A 131 -0.44 22.63 2.11
N LYS A 132 0.20 23.01 1.00
CA LYS A 132 0.44 24.43 0.68
C LYS A 132 -0.87 25.22 0.59
N LEU A 133 -1.88 24.66 -0.08
CA LEU A 133 -3.19 25.30 -0.19
C LEU A 133 -3.85 25.47 1.18
N LYS A 134 -3.77 24.47 2.04
CA LYS A 134 -4.29 24.53 3.40
C LYS A 134 -3.60 25.64 4.21
N THR A 135 -2.29 25.77 4.10
CA THR A 135 -1.51 26.79 4.78
C THR A 135 -1.90 28.20 4.32
N VAL A 136 -2.08 28.39 3.01
CA VAL A 136 -2.48 29.69 2.45
C VAL A 136 -3.89 30.07 2.92
N VAL A 137 -4.83 29.14 2.97
CA VAL A 137 -6.20 29.39 3.41
C VAL A 137 -6.27 29.73 4.90
N ASN A 138 -5.37 29.18 5.71
CA ASN A 138 -5.35 29.38 7.16
C ASN A 138 -4.55 30.60 7.62
N THR A 139 -3.93 31.31 6.70
CA THR A 139 -3.22 32.56 6.99
C THR A 139 -4.08 33.77 6.65
#